data_25f6eb17ffc6f24d11602ff97b9eba9b
#
_entry.id   25f6eb17ffc6f24d11602ff97b9eba9b
#
_cell.length_a   1.000
_cell.length_b   1.000
_cell.length_c   1.000
_cell.angle_alpha   90.00
_cell.angle_beta   90.00
_cell.angle_gamma   90.00
#
_symmetry.space_group_name_H-M   'P 1'
#
loop_
_entity.id
_entity.type
_entity.pdbx_description
1 polymer ?
#
loop_
_entity_poly.entity_id
_entity_poly.type
_entity_poly.pdbx_seq_one_letter_code
_entity_poly.pdbx_strand_id
1 'polypeptide(L)'
;IRQDWLDSLGLEAPRTWDELVKVAEAFVTQDPDGNGEDDTIGILGPSNSDHMNAIGGNQYGLDPLFSSFQSYPQYWLQGEDGTVEYGSIQPETRDALEKISELYTNKLIDPEMLVRSDSKEPLLAGKVGIFFGPWWSGYTVADATLAGAADWQAYFTPLSEDGNYYTHMAEPTTQYVVASKACKNPEAAFKIVNYLIENQQKWVDEGVSTTEMVTSDFYPLYNTYDNADEIEVSYDVLTKYLAGEITMDDVDFSTHKLLKSDMEAVTKLKKEPYDDFSLDKWNLDSDIAKNNLPRLVAILVGDAPSVKEKYVPVYNAYNGQTETMETKW
;
A
#
# COMPACT_ATOMS: atom_id res chain seq x y z
N ILE A 1 6.59 6.48 5.96
CA ILE A 1 7.14 7.49 6.90
C ILE A 1 8.52 7.94 6.40
N ARG A 2 8.85 9.21 6.58
CA ARG A 2 10.18 9.78 6.34
C ARG A 2 11.16 9.24 7.39
N GLN A 3 12.00 8.29 7.00
CA GLN A 3 13.03 7.73 7.89
C GLN A 3 14.10 8.77 8.25
N ASP A 4 14.52 9.55 7.29
CA ASP A 4 15.48 10.64 7.51
C ASP A 4 14.99 11.67 8.54
N TRP A 5 13.68 11.91 8.64
CA TRP A 5 13.10 12.77 9.66
C TRP A 5 13.08 12.08 11.04
N LEU A 6 12.73 10.79 11.07
CA LEU A 6 12.83 10.02 12.33
C LEU A 6 14.25 10.04 12.87
N ASP A 7 15.23 9.77 12.00
CA ASP A 7 16.65 9.73 12.38
C ASP A 7 17.15 11.10 12.87
N SER A 8 16.81 12.18 12.17
CA SER A 8 17.21 13.53 12.52
C SER A 8 16.69 13.97 13.89
N LEU A 9 15.51 13.49 14.27
CA LEU A 9 14.86 13.79 15.54
C LEU A 9 15.11 12.72 16.62
N GLY A 10 15.79 11.62 16.29
CA GLY A 10 16.06 10.51 17.21
C GLY A 10 14.79 9.78 17.64
N LEU A 11 13.83 9.61 16.72
CA LEU A 11 12.55 8.97 16.95
C LEU A 11 12.51 7.58 16.34
N GLU A 12 11.76 6.68 16.97
CA GLU A 12 11.41 5.38 16.41
C GLU A 12 10.11 5.46 15.62
N ALA A 13 9.94 4.55 14.64
CA ALA A 13 8.69 4.44 13.89
C ALA A 13 7.52 4.06 14.83
N PRO A 14 6.37 4.74 14.71
CA PRO A 14 5.26 4.53 15.64
C PRO A 14 4.58 3.18 15.43
N ARG A 15 4.23 2.52 16.53
CA ARG A 15 3.50 1.23 16.54
C ARG A 15 2.10 1.35 17.14
N THR A 16 1.87 2.39 17.93
CA THR A 16 0.62 2.66 18.61
C THR A 16 0.07 4.02 18.22
N TRP A 17 -1.20 4.27 18.55
CA TRP A 17 -1.81 5.58 18.34
C TRP A 17 -1.03 6.70 19.03
N ASP A 18 -0.67 6.52 20.30
CA ASP A 18 0.03 7.53 21.09
C ASP A 18 1.43 7.82 20.51
N GLU A 19 2.11 6.83 19.98
CA GLU A 19 3.40 7.00 19.32
C GLU A 19 3.23 7.74 17.98
N LEU A 20 2.18 7.42 17.21
CA LEU A 20 1.86 8.13 15.96
C LEU A 20 1.63 9.62 16.22
N VAL A 21 0.84 9.95 17.27
CA VAL A 21 0.58 11.34 17.66
C VAL A 21 1.89 12.07 18.01
N LYS A 22 2.78 11.45 18.79
CA LYS A 22 4.08 12.02 19.16
C LYS A 22 4.98 12.26 17.95
N VAL A 23 5.03 11.31 17.02
CA VAL A 23 5.84 11.45 15.80
C VAL A 23 5.26 12.55 14.92
N ALA A 24 3.94 12.58 14.71
CA ALA A 24 3.29 13.64 13.94
C ALA A 24 3.50 15.03 14.57
N GLU A 25 3.40 15.14 15.89
CA GLU A 25 3.68 16.39 16.61
C GLU A 25 5.14 16.84 16.45
N ALA A 26 6.08 15.91 16.55
CA ALA A 26 7.49 16.21 16.35
C ALA A 26 7.77 16.68 14.91
N PHE A 27 7.16 16.04 13.93
CA PHE A 27 7.31 16.43 12.53
C PHE A 27 6.74 17.81 12.21
N VAL A 28 5.66 18.22 12.90
CA VAL A 28 5.07 19.55 12.72
C VAL A 28 5.85 20.65 13.48
N THR A 29 6.46 20.32 14.64
CA THR A 29 6.96 21.33 15.56
C THR A 29 8.48 21.48 15.63
N GLN A 30 9.24 20.52 15.07
CA GLN A 30 10.69 20.46 15.23
C GLN A 30 11.49 20.65 13.93
N ASP A 31 10.85 21.18 12.87
CA ASP A 31 11.52 21.49 11.60
C ASP A 31 12.44 20.35 11.10
N PRO A 32 11.87 19.15 10.82
CA PRO A 32 12.69 17.98 10.48
C PRO A 32 13.37 18.07 9.12
N ASP A 33 12.90 18.94 8.22
CA ASP A 33 13.53 19.21 6.93
C ASP A 33 14.61 20.31 7.00
N GLY A 34 14.72 21.00 8.15
CA GLY A 34 15.78 21.95 8.43
C GLY A 34 15.73 23.23 7.60
N ASN A 35 14.58 23.58 7.05
CA ASN A 35 14.43 24.75 6.18
C ASN A 35 14.19 26.06 6.97
N GLY A 36 13.87 25.99 8.26
CA GLY A 36 13.60 27.12 9.16
C GLY A 36 12.19 27.70 9.01
N GLU A 37 11.30 27.04 8.27
CA GLU A 37 9.92 27.45 8.07
C GLU A 37 8.97 26.49 8.81
N ASP A 38 7.81 26.98 9.22
CA ASP A 38 6.75 26.19 9.90
C ASP A 38 5.77 25.68 8.82
N ASP A 39 6.23 24.77 7.97
CA ASP A 39 5.48 24.35 6.78
C ASP A 39 5.41 22.82 6.56
N THR A 40 5.89 22.05 7.53
CA THR A 40 5.84 20.59 7.51
C THR A 40 4.47 20.04 7.94
N ILE A 41 4.08 18.93 7.31
CA ILE A 41 2.83 18.20 7.54
C ILE A 41 3.16 16.89 8.25
N GLY A 42 2.60 16.66 9.43
CA GLY A 42 2.78 15.42 10.17
C GLY A 42 2.20 14.23 9.42
N ILE A 43 0.89 14.24 9.18
CA ILE A 43 0.16 13.19 8.46
C ILE A 43 -0.55 13.82 7.25
N LEU A 44 -0.27 13.31 6.07
CA LEU A 44 -0.98 13.71 4.86
C LEU A 44 -2.39 13.11 4.86
N GLY A 45 -3.37 13.95 4.65
CA GLY A 45 -4.75 13.54 4.48
C GLY A 45 -5.15 13.38 3.00
N PRO A 46 -6.34 12.83 2.76
CA PRO A 46 -6.89 12.71 1.41
C PRO A 46 -7.21 14.10 0.83
N SER A 47 -7.22 14.21 -0.49
CA SER A 47 -7.67 15.41 -1.17
C SER A 47 -9.21 15.55 -1.12
N ASN A 48 -9.73 16.70 -1.56
CA ASN A 48 -11.18 16.93 -1.61
C ASN A 48 -11.93 16.00 -2.58
N SER A 49 -11.21 15.36 -3.50
CA SER A 49 -11.74 14.37 -4.43
C SER A 49 -11.72 12.94 -3.87
N ASP A 50 -10.98 12.72 -2.78
CA ASP A 50 -10.84 11.42 -2.15
C ASP A 50 -11.80 11.28 -0.97
N HIS A 51 -12.05 10.05 -0.57
CA HIS A 51 -12.84 9.77 0.62
C HIS A 51 -11.95 9.70 1.86
N MET A 52 -12.38 10.33 2.95
CA MET A 52 -11.63 10.37 4.21
C MET A 52 -11.28 8.97 4.75
N ASN A 53 -12.14 8.02 4.52
CA ASN A 53 -11.98 6.62 4.89
C ASN A 53 -11.94 5.75 3.64
N ALA A 54 -11.05 6.04 2.72
CA ALA A 54 -10.95 5.28 1.49
C ALA A 54 -10.80 3.78 1.78
N ILE A 55 -11.76 3.00 1.32
CA ILE A 55 -11.82 1.56 1.53
C ILE A 55 -11.08 0.88 0.38
N GLY A 56 -10.09 0.06 0.73
CA GLY A 56 -9.48 -0.87 -0.21
C GLY A 56 -8.54 -0.25 -1.24
N GLY A 57 -7.37 0.16 -0.82
CA GLY A 57 -6.26 0.45 -1.70
C GLY A 57 -6.12 1.91 -2.15
N ASN A 58 -6.84 2.83 -1.55
CA ASN A 58 -6.65 4.25 -1.82
C ASN A 58 -5.43 4.80 -1.07
N GLN A 59 -4.61 5.55 -1.77
CA GLN A 59 -3.54 6.32 -1.14
C GLN A 59 -4.12 7.49 -0.36
N TYR A 60 -3.42 7.87 0.72
CA TYR A 60 -3.72 9.02 1.57
C TYR A 60 -5.01 8.91 2.38
N GLY A 61 -5.72 7.79 2.31
CA GLY A 61 -6.91 7.55 3.12
C GLY A 61 -6.60 7.48 4.61
N LEU A 62 -7.59 7.76 5.44
CA LEU A 62 -7.48 7.68 6.89
C LEU A 62 -8.07 6.38 7.46
N ASP A 63 -8.45 5.45 6.60
CA ASP A 63 -8.98 4.14 7.00
C ASP A 63 -8.05 3.36 7.95
N PRO A 64 -6.71 3.40 7.86
CA PRO A 64 -5.86 2.79 8.87
C PRO A 64 -6.04 3.41 10.26
N LEU A 65 -6.31 4.70 10.34
CA LEU A 65 -6.63 5.37 11.61
C LEU A 65 -7.98 4.91 12.17
N PHE A 66 -9.00 4.75 11.32
CA PHE A 66 -10.27 4.15 11.72
C PHE A 66 -10.08 2.70 12.20
N SER A 67 -9.31 1.91 11.46
CA SER A 67 -9.05 0.50 11.79
C SER A 67 -8.34 0.31 13.14
N SER A 68 -7.50 1.25 13.57
CA SER A 68 -6.86 1.19 14.90
C SER A 68 -7.86 1.28 16.06
N PHE A 69 -9.06 1.80 15.80
CA PHE A 69 -10.21 1.81 16.72
C PHE A 69 -11.25 0.73 16.38
N GLN A 70 -10.92 -0.22 15.52
CA GLN A 70 -11.86 -1.23 15.00
C GLN A 70 -13.12 -0.62 14.39
N SER A 71 -12.99 0.55 13.78
CA SER A 71 -14.05 1.28 13.09
C SER A 71 -13.94 1.06 11.59
N TYR A 72 -15.07 0.74 10.95
CA TYR A 72 -15.14 0.40 9.52
C TYR A 72 -16.28 1.16 8.84
N PRO A 73 -16.12 2.47 8.63
CA PRO A 73 -17.13 3.27 7.94
C PRO A 73 -17.43 2.69 6.56
N GLN A 74 -18.70 2.74 6.15
CA GLN A 74 -19.24 2.22 4.90
C GLN A 74 -19.30 0.68 4.78
N TYR A 75 -18.75 -0.06 5.75
CA TYR A 75 -18.87 -1.51 5.83
C TYR A 75 -20.17 -1.93 6.52
N TRP A 76 -20.63 -3.10 6.16
CA TRP A 76 -21.69 -3.80 6.86
C TRP A 76 -21.04 -4.88 7.72
N LEU A 77 -21.18 -4.76 9.02
CA LEU A 77 -20.54 -5.64 9.98
C LEU A 77 -21.55 -6.68 10.45
N GLN A 78 -21.08 -7.89 10.70
CA GLN A 78 -21.89 -8.91 11.32
C GLN A 78 -21.72 -8.83 12.83
N GLY A 79 -22.83 -8.50 13.54
CA GLY A 79 -22.88 -8.53 14.99
C GLY A 79 -22.83 -9.97 15.55
N GLU A 80 -22.48 -10.09 16.82
CA GLU A 80 -22.39 -11.39 17.52
C GLU A 80 -23.71 -12.18 17.51
N ASP A 81 -24.84 -11.50 17.46
CA ASP A 81 -26.18 -12.10 17.39
C ASP A 81 -26.62 -12.45 15.95
N GLY A 82 -25.74 -12.24 14.96
CA GLY A 82 -26.03 -12.46 13.56
C GLY A 82 -26.80 -11.32 12.87
N THR A 83 -27.03 -10.22 13.55
CA THR A 83 -27.55 -8.99 12.92
C THR A 83 -26.49 -8.38 12.00
N VAL A 84 -26.93 -7.57 11.03
CA VAL A 84 -26.05 -6.83 10.14
C VAL A 84 -26.18 -5.36 10.48
N GLU A 85 -25.06 -4.76 10.82
CA GLU A 85 -24.95 -3.38 11.28
C GLU A 85 -24.10 -2.54 10.35
N TYR A 86 -24.50 -1.28 10.17
CA TYR A 86 -23.75 -0.36 9.29
C TYR A 86 -22.61 0.31 10.06
N GLY A 87 -21.37 0.06 9.65
CA GLY A 87 -20.17 0.50 10.35
C GLY A 87 -20.07 2.01 10.55
N SER A 88 -20.60 2.82 9.63
CA SER A 88 -20.52 4.29 9.73
C SER A 88 -21.28 4.90 10.91
N ILE A 89 -22.19 4.15 11.54
CA ILE A 89 -23.01 4.64 12.67
C ILE A 89 -22.69 3.94 13.99
N GLN A 90 -21.64 3.14 14.03
CA GLN A 90 -21.20 2.43 15.22
C GLN A 90 -20.51 3.39 16.22
N PRO A 91 -20.56 3.07 17.53
CA PRO A 91 -19.84 3.85 18.56
C PRO A 91 -18.35 4.01 18.25
N GLU A 92 -17.68 2.96 17.77
CA GLU A 92 -16.26 2.94 17.40
C GLU A 92 -15.94 3.98 16.34
N THR A 93 -16.86 4.21 15.40
CA THR A 93 -16.70 5.22 14.34
C THR A 93 -16.77 6.63 14.91
N ARG A 94 -17.65 6.88 15.91
CA ARG A 94 -17.67 8.15 16.60
C ARG A 94 -16.37 8.40 17.37
N ASP A 95 -15.89 7.39 18.08
CA ASP A 95 -14.68 7.50 18.89
C ASP A 95 -13.43 7.70 18.00
N ALA A 96 -13.35 7.00 16.87
CA ALA A 96 -12.31 7.23 15.86
C ALA A 96 -12.37 8.64 15.27
N LEU A 97 -13.56 9.14 14.92
CA LEU A 97 -13.75 10.51 14.41
C LEU A 97 -13.36 11.57 15.44
N GLU A 98 -13.63 11.35 16.73
CA GLU A 98 -13.20 12.25 17.80
C GLU A 98 -11.66 12.37 17.81
N LYS A 99 -10.95 11.25 17.73
CA LYS A 99 -9.48 11.22 17.70
C LYS A 99 -8.89 11.82 16.43
N ILE A 100 -9.47 11.56 15.28
CA ILE A 100 -9.06 12.18 14.01
C ILE A 100 -9.32 13.70 14.06
N SER A 101 -10.43 14.14 14.65
CA SER A 101 -10.73 15.56 14.86
C SER A 101 -9.73 16.25 15.81
N GLU A 102 -9.25 15.55 16.84
CA GLU A 102 -8.17 16.04 17.71
C GLU A 102 -6.88 16.27 16.90
N LEU A 103 -6.46 15.29 16.07
CA LEU A 103 -5.31 15.45 15.19
C LEU A 103 -5.45 16.62 14.22
N TYR A 104 -6.63 16.80 13.61
CA TYR A 104 -6.90 17.91 12.70
C TYR A 104 -6.88 19.27 13.43
N THR A 105 -7.51 19.36 14.60
CA THR A 105 -7.55 20.58 15.40
C THR A 105 -6.14 21.02 15.86
N ASN A 106 -5.29 20.05 16.17
CA ASN A 106 -3.90 20.27 16.53
C ASN A 106 -2.96 20.42 15.34
N LYS A 107 -3.50 20.43 14.11
CA LYS A 107 -2.75 20.54 12.85
C LYS A 107 -1.73 19.41 12.60
N LEU A 108 -1.95 18.25 13.19
CA LEU A 108 -1.10 17.07 13.01
C LEU A 108 -1.45 16.29 11.72
N ILE A 109 -2.69 16.46 11.21
CA ILE A 109 -3.09 16.07 9.85
C ILE A 109 -3.12 17.32 8.98
N ASP A 110 -2.84 17.17 7.69
CA ASP A 110 -2.88 18.24 6.68
C ASP A 110 -4.11 19.14 6.86
N PRO A 111 -3.94 20.39 7.30
CA PRO A 111 -5.05 21.31 7.53
C PRO A 111 -5.79 21.68 6.25
N GLU A 112 -5.18 21.49 5.09
CA GLU A 112 -5.74 21.80 3.78
C GLU A 112 -6.38 20.59 3.07
N MET A 113 -6.38 19.38 3.68
CA MET A 113 -6.86 18.15 3.06
C MET A 113 -8.26 18.28 2.46
N LEU A 114 -9.16 19.05 3.09
CA LEU A 114 -10.55 19.20 2.63
C LEU A 114 -10.72 20.17 1.45
N VAL A 115 -9.69 20.97 1.15
CA VAL A 115 -9.72 21.96 0.07
C VAL A 115 -8.67 21.70 -1.01
N ARG A 116 -7.66 20.88 -0.70
CA ARG A 116 -6.61 20.49 -1.63
C ARG A 116 -7.18 19.63 -2.75
N SER A 117 -6.77 19.90 -3.98
CA SER A 117 -7.20 19.15 -5.16
C SER A 117 -6.34 17.90 -5.45
N ASP A 118 -5.09 17.91 -5.00
CA ASP A 118 -4.13 16.80 -5.21
C ASP A 118 -3.25 16.61 -3.97
N SER A 119 -3.37 15.46 -3.33
CA SER A 119 -2.57 15.08 -2.16
C SER A 119 -1.08 14.88 -2.49
N LYS A 120 -0.71 14.69 -3.75
CA LYS A 120 0.70 14.52 -4.15
C LYS A 120 1.49 15.82 -4.09
N GLU A 121 0.84 16.97 -4.19
CA GLU A 121 1.53 18.26 -4.24
C GLU A 121 2.47 18.47 -3.03
N PRO A 122 2.01 18.43 -1.77
CA PRO A 122 2.89 18.61 -0.63
C PRO A 122 3.87 17.45 -0.44
N LEU A 123 3.52 16.23 -0.88
CA LEU A 123 4.41 15.08 -0.85
C LEU A 123 5.64 15.29 -1.74
N LEU A 124 5.41 15.69 -3.00
CA LEU A 124 6.48 15.97 -3.96
C LEU A 124 7.27 17.24 -3.61
N ALA A 125 6.66 18.17 -2.88
CA ALA A 125 7.35 19.33 -2.32
C ALA A 125 8.24 19.00 -1.10
N GLY A 126 8.25 17.74 -0.64
CA GLY A 126 9.09 17.29 0.47
C GLY A 126 8.57 17.65 1.87
N LYS A 127 7.33 18.16 1.98
CA LYS A 127 6.76 18.72 3.21
C LYS A 127 6.03 17.71 4.11
N VAL A 128 5.92 16.45 3.71
CA VAL A 128 5.10 15.44 4.36
C VAL A 128 5.98 14.43 5.10
N GLY A 129 5.64 14.13 6.34
CA GLY A 129 6.34 13.13 7.15
C GLY A 129 5.71 11.74 7.11
N ILE A 130 4.38 11.65 7.12
CA ILE A 130 3.64 10.38 7.18
C ILE A 130 2.51 10.41 6.16
N PHE A 131 2.29 9.30 5.46
CA PHE A 131 1.03 9.04 4.76
C PHE A 131 0.69 7.56 4.78
N PHE A 132 -0.58 7.25 4.61
CA PHE A 132 -1.06 5.88 4.51
C PHE A 132 -1.32 5.51 3.06
N GLY A 133 -1.11 4.26 2.72
CA GLY A 133 -1.36 3.80 1.37
C GLY A 133 -1.16 2.30 1.20
N PRO A 134 -1.58 1.75 0.06
CA PRO A 134 -1.38 0.35 -0.28
C PRO A 134 0.10 0.05 -0.54
N TRP A 135 0.44 -1.24 -0.65
CA TRP A 135 1.81 -1.71 -0.87
C TRP A 135 2.52 -0.99 -2.05
N TRP A 136 1.78 -0.66 -3.11
CA TRP A 136 2.33 0.01 -4.29
C TRP A 136 2.62 1.51 -4.11
N SER A 137 2.43 2.07 -2.94
CA SER A 137 2.73 3.49 -2.64
C SER A 137 4.19 3.88 -2.86
N GLY A 138 5.10 2.90 -2.89
CA GLY A 138 6.49 3.11 -3.28
C GLY A 138 6.66 3.79 -4.65
N TYR A 139 5.74 3.54 -5.59
CA TYR A 139 5.74 4.22 -6.89
C TYR A 139 5.52 5.73 -6.79
N THR A 140 4.81 6.19 -5.79
CA THR A 140 4.54 7.62 -5.59
C THR A 140 5.76 8.36 -5.04
N VAL A 141 6.53 7.71 -4.17
CA VAL A 141 7.70 8.33 -3.52
C VAL A 141 9.03 8.06 -4.22
N ALA A 142 9.00 7.22 -5.26
CA ALA A 142 10.21 6.79 -5.97
C ALA A 142 11.03 7.96 -6.54
N ASP A 143 10.39 8.96 -7.10
CA ASP A 143 11.08 10.10 -7.69
C ASP A 143 11.84 10.92 -6.62
N ALA A 144 11.24 11.14 -5.46
CA ALA A 144 11.89 11.83 -4.34
C ALA A 144 13.05 10.99 -3.78
N THR A 145 12.88 9.70 -3.67
CA THR A 145 13.89 8.73 -3.24
C THR A 145 15.07 8.69 -4.22
N LEU A 146 14.80 8.58 -5.53
CA LEU A 146 15.82 8.57 -6.58
C LEU A 146 16.62 9.88 -6.64
N ALA A 147 16.00 11.00 -6.32
CA ALA A 147 16.67 12.28 -6.22
C ALA A 147 17.56 12.41 -4.96
N GLY A 148 17.52 11.45 -4.05
CA GLY A 148 18.20 11.51 -2.76
C GLY A 148 17.63 12.60 -1.83
N ALA A 149 16.42 13.07 -2.12
CA ALA A 149 15.79 14.17 -1.40
C ALA A 149 14.99 13.70 -0.19
N ALA A 150 14.65 12.42 -0.11
CA ALA A 150 13.83 11.85 0.96
C ALA A 150 14.10 10.35 1.11
N ASP A 151 14.23 9.88 2.34
CA ASP A 151 14.27 8.45 2.67
C ASP A 151 12.88 8.01 3.14
N TRP A 152 12.08 7.48 2.22
CA TRP A 152 10.76 6.96 2.50
C TRP A 152 10.82 5.46 2.79
N GLN A 153 10.32 5.06 3.95
CA GLN A 153 10.19 3.65 4.32
C GLN A 153 8.75 3.29 4.67
N ALA A 154 8.38 2.04 4.35
CA ALA A 154 7.07 1.49 4.68
C ALA A 154 7.10 0.88 6.07
N TYR A 155 6.13 1.26 6.88
CA TYR A 155 5.97 0.78 8.24
C TYR A 155 4.56 0.25 8.44
N PHE A 156 4.46 -0.59 9.45
CA PHE A 156 3.19 -1.10 9.90
C PHE A 156 2.32 0.02 10.46
N THR A 157 1.03 -0.04 10.17
CA THR A 157 0.06 0.94 10.72
C THR A 157 -0.09 0.77 12.24
N PRO A 158 -0.56 1.81 12.96
CA PRO A 158 -0.77 1.71 14.40
C PRO A 158 -1.68 0.53 14.76
N LEU A 159 -1.28 -0.22 15.78
CA LEU A 159 -2.02 -1.37 16.28
C LEU A 159 -3.15 -0.91 17.19
N SER A 160 -4.20 -1.70 17.26
CA SER A 160 -5.24 -1.59 18.28
C SER A 160 -4.67 -1.87 19.68
N GLU A 161 -5.41 -1.53 20.73
CA GLU A 161 -4.97 -1.69 22.13
C GLU A 161 -4.54 -3.12 22.50
N ASP A 162 -5.10 -4.13 21.84
CA ASP A 162 -4.75 -5.54 22.04
C ASP A 162 -3.51 -6.00 21.28
N GLY A 163 -2.86 -5.10 20.55
CA GLY A 163 -1.64 -5.37 19.79
C GLY A 163 -1.86 -6.01 18.42
N ASN A 164 -3.10 -6.05 17.93
CA ASN A 164 -3.43 -6.54 16.60
C ASN A 164 -3.76 -5.40 15.64
N TYR A 165 -3.73 -5.70 14.34
CA TYR A 165 -4.24 -4.83 13.29
C TYR A 165 -5.48 -5.46 12.65
N TYR A 166 -6.61 -4.85 12.89
CA TYR A 166 -7.89 -5.28 12.35
C TYR A 166 -8.12 -4.58 11.02
N THR A 167 -7.83 -5.27 9.93
CA THR A 167 -7.96 -4.70 8.59
C THR A 167 -9.24 -5.17 7.92
N HIS A 168 -9.96 -4.24 7.32
CA HIS A 168 -11.07 -4.61 6.44
C HIS A 168 -10.53 -5.27 5.16
N MET A 169 -11.20 -6.30 4.70
CA MET A 169 -10.85 -6.99 3.47
C MET A 169 -11.56 -6.33 2.28
N ALA A 170 -10.79 -6.08 1.24
CA ALA A 170 -11.36 -5.63 -0.03
C ALA A 170 -12.35 -6.67 -0.59
N GLU A 171 -13.30 -6.20 -1.40
CA GLU A 171 -14.16 -7.12 -2.14
C GLU A 171 -13.32 -7.98 -3.08
N PRO A 172 -13.62 -9.29 -3.19
CA PRO A 172 -12.85 -10.21 -4.02
C PRO A 172 -12.96 -9.89 -5.51
N THR A 173 -13.96 -9.12 -5.90
CA THR A 173 -14.18 -8.70 -7.29
C THR A 173 -14.71 -7.28 -7.33
N THR A 174 -13.96 -6.38 -7.94
CA THR A 174 -14.33 -4.96 -8.10
C THR A 174 -14.83 -4.65 -9.52
N GLN A 175 -14.56 -5.53 -10.48
CA GLN A 175 -14.93 -5.34 -11.88
C GLN A 175 -15.57 -6.59 -12.45
N TYR A 176 -16.56 -6.38 -13.32
CA TYR A 176 -17.30 -7.45 -13.97
C TYR A 176 -17.27 -7.28 -15.49
N VAL A 177 -16.92 -8.33 -16.18
CA VAL A 177 -17.06 -8.40 -17.62
C VAL A 177 -18.46 -8.91 -17.96
N VAL A 178 -19.27 -8.08 -18.61
CA VAL A 178 -20.65 -8.42 -18.95
C VAL A 178 -20.86 -8.43 -20.46
N ALA A 179 -21.57 -9.44 -20.95
CA ALA A 179 -21.99 -9.52 -22.34
C ALA A 179 -23.48 -9.14 -22.45
N SER A 180 -23.81 -8.27 -23.41
CA SER A 180 -25.20 -7.92 -23.70
C SER A 180 -25.98 -9.18 -24.14
N LYS A 181 -27.26 -9.30 -23.77
CA LYS A 181 -28.16 -10.36 -24.28
C LYS A 181 -28.28 -10.37 -25.79
N ALA A 182 -27.99 -9.25 -26.46
CA ALA A 182 -27.98 -9.17 -27.94
C ALA A 182 -26.62 -9.55 -28.55
N CYS A 183 -25.62 -9.85 -27.75
CA CYS A 183 -24.30 -10.25 -28.22
C CYS A 183 -24.42 -11.63 -28.94
N LYS A 184 -23.88 -11.69 -30.17
CA LYS A 184 -23.91 -12.93 -30.97
C LYS A 184 -22.85 -13.95 -30.54
N ASN A 185 -21.78 -13.48 -29.87
CA ASN A 185 -20.64 -14.30 -29.48
C ASN A 185 -20.23 -13.97 -28.03
N PRO A 186 -21.09 -14.24 -27.02
CA PRO A 186 -20.82 -13.86 -25.61
C PRO A 186 -19.57 -14.56 -25.08
N GLU A 187 -19.20 -15.71 -25.58
CA GLU A 187 -17.99 -16.46 -25.23
C GLU A 187 -16.68 -15.73 -25.63
N ALA A 188 -16.76 -14.70 -26.47
CA ALA A 188 -15.59 -13.93 -26.87
C ALA A 188 -14.93 -13.22 -25.68
N ALA A 189 -15.73 -12.77 -24.71
CA ALA A 189 -15.22 -12.15 -23.48
C ALA A 189 -14.28 -13.10 -22.73
N PHE A 190 -14.71 -14.33 -22.47
CA PHE A 190 -13.89 -15.36 -21.80
C PHE A 190 -12.66 -15.75 -22.63
N LYS A 191 -12.80 -15.86 -23.95
CA LYS A 191 -11.66 -16.16 -24.83
C LYS A 191 -10.60 -15.07 -24.78
N ILE A 192 -11.00 -13.79 -24.72
CA ILE A 192 -10.08 -12.67 -24.62
C ILE A 192 -9.36 -12.73 -23.26
N VAL A 193 -10.09 -12.90 -22.16
CA VAL A 193 -9.49 -13.01 -20.80
C VAL A 193 -8.46 -14.15 -20.76
N ASN A 194 -8.84 -15.34 -21.22
CA ASN A 194 -7.92 -16.49 -21.26
C ASN A 194 -6.69 -16.21 -22.11
N TYR A 195 -6.87 -15.60 -23.28
CA TYR A 195 -5.76 -15.24 -24.16
C TYR A 195 -4.79 -14.23 -23.51
N LEU A 196 -5.32 -13.25 -22.79
CA LEU A 196 -4.51 -12.26 -22.05
C LEU A 196 -3.70 -12.95 -20.94
N ILE A 197 -4.33 -13.81 -20.15
CA ILE A 197 -3.66 -14.54 -19.08
C ILE A 197 -2.58 -15.48 -19.63
N GLU A 198 -2.90 -16.28 -20.64
CA GLU A 198 -1.99 -17.27 -21.23
C GLU A 198 -0.76 -16.64 -21.89
N ASN A 199 -0.88 -15.40 -22.39
CA ASN A 199 0.22 -14.74 -23.12
C ASN A 199 0.91 -13.65 -22.32
N GLN A 200 0.52 -13.36 -21.10
CA GLN A 200 1.09 -12.30 -20.30
C GLN A 200 2.62 -12.42 -20.17
N GLN A 201 3.11 -13.57 -19.76
CA GLN A 201 4.56 -13.80 -19.62
C GLN A 201 5.30 -13.67 -20.96
N LYS A 202 4.74 -14.21 -22.02
CA LYS A 202 5.32 -14.09 -23.36
C LYS A 202 5.53 -12.63 -23.77
N TRP A 203 4.57 -11.76 -23.47
CA TRP A 203 4.67 -10.35 -23.83
C TRP A 203 5.70 -9.60 -22.98
N VAL A 204 5.89 -10.00 -21.73
CA VAL A 204 7.00 -9.51 -20.90
C VAL A 204 8.34 -9.95 -21.49
N ASP A 205 8.48 -11.23 -21.84
CA ASP A 205 9.72 -11.79 -22.40
C ASP A 205 10.06 -11.19 -23.79
N GLU A 206 9.05 -10.85 -24.57
CA GLU A 206 9.21 -10.21 -25.90
C GLU A 206 9.41 -8.67 -25.80
N GLY A 207 9.39 -8.08 -24.60
CA GLY A 207 9.54 -6.64 -24.41
C GLY A 207 8.34 -5.82 -24.92
N VAL A 208 7.20 -6.45 -25.17
CA VAL A 208 5.94 -5.79 -25.53
C VAL A 208 5.32 -5.14 -24.31
N SER A 209 5.56 -5.72 -23.14
CA SER A 209 5.18 -5.18 -21.86
C SER A 209 6.42 -5.12 -20.98
N THR A 210 6.62 -4.01 -20.29
CA THR A 210 7.73 -3.82 -19.34
C THR A 210 7.36 -4.18 -17.91
N THR A 211 6.05 -4.30 -17.64
CA THR A 211 5.51 -4.65 -16.33
C THR A 211 4.23 -5.45 -16.52
N GLU A 212 3.84 -6.22 -15.53
CA GLU A 212 2.55 -6.92 -15.48
C GLU A 212 1.33 -5.99 -15.63
N MET A 213 1.47 -4.71 -15.29
CA MET A 213 0.39 -3.73 -15.36
C MET A 213 0.17 -3.15 -16.77
N VAL A 214 1.19 -3.09 -17.60
CA VAL A 214 1.12 -2.44 -18.92
C VAL A 214 0.12 -3.14 -19.84
N THR A 215 0.01 -4.46 -19.74
CA THR A 215 -0.97 -5.21 -20.52
C THR A 215 -2.40 -4.94 -20.09
N SER A 216 -2.65 -4.64 -18.82
CA SER A 216 -3.99 -4.36 -18.31
C SER A 216 -4.48 -2.96 -18.66
N ASP A 217 -3.59 -1.96 -18.69
CA ASP A 217 -3.96 -0.56 -18.92
C ASP A 217 -4.33 -0.27 -20.39
N PHE A 218 -3.81 -1.05 -21.31
CA PHE A 218 -4.02 -0.84 -22.75
C PHE A 218 -5.14 -1.69 -23.37
N TYR A 219 -5.70 -2.63 -22.64
CA TYR A 219 -6.75 -3.51 -23.15
C TYR A 219 -8.12 -3.18 -22.54
N PRO A 220 -9.20 -3.35 -23.32
CA PRO A 220 -10.55 -3.03 -22.85
C PRO A 220 -11.04 -3.93 -21.71
N LEU A 221 -10.32 -5.01 -21.41
CA LEU A 221 -10.58 -5.90 -20.29
C LEU A 221 -9.40 -5.80 -19.33
N TYR A 222 -9.58 -5.03 -18.28
CA TYR A 222 -8.63 -4.98 -17.19
C TYR A 222 -8.67 -6.31 -16.42
N ASN A 223 -7.61 -7.06 -16.48
CA ASN A 223 -7.49 -8.32 -15.77
C ASN A 223 -6.04 -8.54 -15.34
N THR A 224 -5.76 -8.37 -14.07
CA THR A 224 -4.49 -8.77 -13.46
C THR A 224 -4.67 -10.14 -12.83
N TYR A 225 -3.79 -11.05 -13.17
CA TYR A 225 -3.68 -12.35 -12.54
C TYR A 225 -2.35 -12.41 -11.79
N ASP A 226 -2.45 -12.48 -10.48
CA ASP A 226 -1.30 -12.60 -9.60
C ASP A 226 -1.60 -13.52 -8.43
N ASN A 227 -0.56 -13.96 -7.71
CA ASN A 227 -0.74 -14.74 -6.50
C ASN A 227 -1.15 -13.82 -5.34
N ALA A 228 -2.02 -14.31 -4.47
CA ALA A 228 -2.48 -13.53 -3.32
C ALA A 228 -1.34 -13.22 -2.32
N ASP A 229 -0.29 -14.02 -2.34
CA ASP A 229 0.90 -13.92 -1.48
C ASP A 229 2.15 -13.39 -2.20
N GLU A 230 1.99 -12.79 -3.39
CA GLU A 230 3.10 -12.33 -4.23
C GLU A 230 4.10 -11.45 -3.46
N ILE A 231 3.62 -10.48 -2.71
CA ILE A 231 4.48 -9.54 -1.99
C ILE A 231 5.18 -10.21 -0.81
N GLU A 232 4.48 -11.07 -0.07
CA GLU A 232 5.06 -11.79 1.07
C GLU A 232 6.17 -12.75 0.62
N VAL A 233 5.91 -13.52 -0.43
CA VAL A 233 6.90 -14.45 -0.99
C VAL A 233 8.08 -13.70 -1.57
N SER A 234 7.84 -12.59 -2.28
CA SER A 234 8.91 -11.74 -2.80
C SER A 234 9.78 -11.19 -1.66
N TYR A 235 9.17 -10.69 -0.59
CA TYR A 235 9.90 -10.22 0.60
C TYR A 235 10.76 -11.33 1.21
N ASP A 236 10.18 -12.49 1.49
CA ASP A 236 10.88 -13.62 2.13
C ASP A 236 12.06 -14.11 1.28
N VAL A 237 11.87 -14.23 -0.03
CA VAL A 237 12.92 -14.71 -0.94
C VAL A 237 14.01 -13.66 -1.13
N LEU A 238 13.63 -12.41 -1.37
CA LEU A 238 14.61 -11.34 -1.58
C LEU A 238 15.44 -11.07 -0.33
N THR A 239 14.83 -11.13 0.85
CA THR A 239 15.54 -10.97 2.12
C THR A 239 16.60 -12.08 2.31
N LYS A 240 16.24 -13.35 2.09
CA LYS A 240 17.18 -14.48 2.15
C LYS A 240 18.28 -14.39 1.10
N TYR A 241 17.92 -13.96 -0.11
CA TYR A 241 18.87 -13.77 -1.19
C TYR A 241 19.90 -12.66 -0.88
N LEU A 242 19.44 -11.53 -0.34
CA LEU A 242 20.31 -10.43 0.08
C LEU A 242 21.21 -10.83 1.26
N ALA A 243 20.71 -11.66 2.17
CA ALA A 243 21.49 -12.23 3.27
C ALA A 243 22.51 -13.30 2.80
N GLY A 244 22.46 -13.72 1.54
CA GLY A 244 23.33 -14.76 0.99
C GLY A 244 22.97 -16.19 1.46
N GLU A 245 21.77 -16.38 1.98
CA GLU A 245 21.27 -17.68 2.45
C GLU A 245 20.83 -18.58 1.31
N ILE A 246 20.39 -17.97 0.19
CA ILE A 246 19.96 -18.67 -1.03
C ILE A 246 20.58 -18.01 -2.26
N THR A 247 20.58 -18.76 -3.37
CA THR A 247 20.97 -18.28 -4.71
C THR A 247 19.77 -18.34 -5.64
N MET A 248 19.92 -17.80 -6.86
CA MET A 248 18.86 -17.89 -7.88
C MET A 248 18.53 -19.33 -8.28
N ASP A 249 19.48 -20.26 -8.17
CA ASP A 249 19.26 -21.67 -8.49
C ASP A 249 18.41 -22.42 -7.44
N ASP A 250 18.25 -21.84 -6.25
CA ASP A 250 17.45 -22.41 -5.17
C ASP A 250 15.97 -22.01 -5.25
N VAL A 251 15.57 -21.17 -6.21
CA VAL A 251 14.23 -20.55 -6.29
C VAL A 251 13.43 -21.11 -7.45
N ASP A 252 12.21 -21.55 -7.15
CA ASP A 252 11.21 -21.92 -8.18
C ASP A 252 10.48 -20.68 -8.68
N PHE A 253 10.82 -20.22 -9.87
CA PHE A 253 10.19 -19.06 -10.51
C PHE A 253 8.88 -19.39 -11.25
N SER A 254 8.40 -20.63 -11.20
CA SER A 254 7.19 -21.02 -11.96
C SER A 254 5.89 -20.49 -11.37
N THR A 255 5.88 -20.16 -10.09
CA THR A 255 4.68 -19.75 -9.35
C THR A 255 4.54 -18.24 -9.20
N HIS A 256 5.66 -17.51 -9.07
CA HIS A 256 5.69 -16.05 -8.84
C HIS A 256 6.44 -15.38 -9.98
N LYS A 257 5.71 -14.76 -10.89
CA LYS A 257 6.20 -14.31 -12.20
C LYS A 257 7.28 -13.23 -12.12
N LEU A 258 7.16 -12.32 -11.16
CA LEU A 258 8.05 -11.17 -11.04
C LEU A 258 9.28 -11.45 -10.20
N LEU A 259 9.26 -12.50 -9.39
CA LEU A 259 10.32 -12.81 -8.43
C LEU A 259 11.71 -12.89 -9.08
N LYS A 260 11.78 -13.46 -10.29
CA LYS A 260 13.05 -13.53 -11.03
C LYS A 260 13.57 -12.14 -11.41
N SER A 261 12.69 -11.29 -11.94
CA SER A 261 13.05 -9.92 -12.30
C SER A 261 13.43 -9.08 -11.10
N ASP A 262 12.75 -9.27 -9.97
CA ASP A 262 13.06 -8.61 -8.71
C ASP A 262 14.46 -9.01 -8.19
N MET A 263 14.78 -10.31 -8.21
CA MET A 263 16.12 -10.80 -7.81
C MET A 263 17.23 -10.28 -8.75
N GLU A 264 16.98 -10.24 -10.05
CA GLU A 264 17.91 -9.66 -11.03
C GLU A 264 18.11 -8.16 -10.81
N ALA A 265 17.03 -7.44 -10.50
CA ALA A 265 17.08 -6.01 -10.22
C ALA A 265 17.87 -5.72 -8.93
N VAL A 266 17.57 -6.43 -7.85
CA VAL A 266 18.32 -6.33 -6.57
C VAL A 266 19.81 -6.57 -6.78
N THR A 267 20.19 -7.61 -7.54
CA THR A 267 21.59 -7.91 -7.82
C THR A 267 22.33 -6.76 -8.50
N LYS A 268 21.65 -6.03 -9.38
CA LYS A 268 22.24 -4.90 -10.12
C LYS A 268 22.24 -3.58 -9.36
N LEU A 269 21.27 -3.41 -8.46
CA LEU A 269 21.06 -2.16 -7.73
C LEU A 269 21.84 -2.09 -6.43
N LYS A 270 21.99 -3.20 -5.70
CA LYS A 270 22.69 -3.20 -4.41
C LYS A 270 24.13 -2.77 -4.54
N LYS A 271 24.62 -1.97 -3.58
CA LYS A 271 26.03 -1.65 -3.39
C LYS A 271 26.64 -2.63 -2.39
N GLU A 272 27.85 -3.07 -2.65
CA GLU A 272 28.59 -3.89 -1.69
C GLU A 272 29.45 -2.99 -0.77
N PRO A 273 29.55 -3.29 0.52
CA PRO A 273 28.84 -4.34 1.25
C PRO A 273 27.37 -3.97 1.47
N TYR A 274 26.45 -4.92 1.22
CA TYR A 274 25.03 -4.76 1.47
C TYR A 274 24.66 -5.44 2.77
N ASP A 275 24.43 -4.67 3.81
CA ASP A 275 24.23 -5.13 5.19
C ASP A 275 22.88 -4.73 5.81
N ASP A 276 22.12 -3.86 5.13
CA ASP A 276 20.78 -3.45 5.50
C ASP A 276 19.95 -3.00 4.29
N PHE A 277 18.71 -2.59 4.49
CA PHE A 277 17.79 -2.13 3.44
C PHE A 277 17.76 -0.61 3.27
N SER A 278 18.71 0.12 3.84
CA SER A 278 18.74 1.57 3.69
C SER A 278 19.04 1.98 2.25
N LEU A 279 18.43 3.10 1.82
CA LEU A 279 18.50 3.54 0.41
C LEU A 279 19.88 3.94 -0.03
N ASP A 280 20.77 4.35 0.88
CA ASP A 280 22.17 4.65 0.58
C ASP A 280 22.97 3.41 0.15
N LYS A 281 22.47 2.22 0.43
CA LYS A 281 23.02 0.94 -0.04
C LYS A 281 22.62 0.58 -1.47
N TRP A 282 21.86 1.44 -2.15
CA TRP A 282 21.37 1.19 -3.50
C TRP A 282 22.07 2.09 -4.52
N ASN A 283 22.28 1.56 -5.73
CA ASN A 283 22.79 2.34 -6.85
C ASN A 283 21.64 3.02 -7.58
N LEU A 284 21.33 4.24 -7.17
CA LEU A 284 20.17 4.99 -7.63
C LEU A 284 20.36 5.64 -9.03
N ASP A 285 21.60 5.73 -9.52
CA ASP A 285 21.93 6.43 -10.76
C ASP A 285 21.80 5.54 -12.03
N SER A 286 20.88 4.61 -12.04
CA SER A 286 20.72 3.69 -13.16
C SER A 286 19.28 3.66 -13.70
N ASP A 287 19.15 3.34 -15.00
CA ASP A 287 17.81 3.14 -15.58
C ASP A 287 17.08 1.93 -14.95
N ILE A 288 17.83 0.97 -14.39
CA ILE A 288 17.27 -0.15 -13.64
C ILE A 288 16.62 0.35 -12.36
N ALA A 289 17.24 1.30 -11.65
CA ALA A 289 16.67 1.91 -10.46
C ALA A 289 15.31 2.56 -10.77
N LYS A 290 15.25 3.39 -11.80
CA LYS A 290 14.01 4.08 -12.19
C LYS A 290 12.85 3.13 -12.46
N ASN A 291 13.15 1.96 -13.03
CA ASN A 291 12.09 1.00 -13.40
C ASN A 291 11.71 0.03 -12.28
N ASN A 292 12.64 -0.30 -11.39
CA ASN A 292 12.43 -1.38 -10.41
C ASN A 292 12.42 -0.90 -8.96
N LEU A 293 13.09 0.22 -8.64
CA LEU A 293 13.18 0.70 -7.27
C LEU A 293 11.82 0.93 -6.61
N PRO A 294 10.79 1.48 -7.30
CA PRO A 294 9.49 1.69 -6.68
C PRO A 294 8.88 0.40 -6.11
N ARG A 295 8.97 -0.70 -6.87
CA ARG A 295 8.51 -2.01 -6.43
C ARG A 295 9.39 -2.56 -5.30
N LEU A 296 10.71 -2.47 -5.43
CA LEU A 296 11.64 -2.96 -4.42
C LEU A 296 11.53 -2.20 -3.10
N VAL A 297 11.31 -0.88 -3.14
CA VAL A 297 11.00 -0.09 -1.93
C VAL A 297 9.72 -0.59 -1.28
N ALA A 298 8.68 -0.82 -2.06
CA ALA A 298 7.41 -1.34 -1.53
C ALA A 298 7.55 -2.72 -0.87
N ILE A 299 8.45 -3.57 -1.36
CA ILE A 299 8.67 -4.92 -0.84
C ILE A 299 9.67 -4.93 0.31
N LEU A 300 10.84 -4.32 0.13
CA LEU A 300 12.01 -4.54 0.98
C LEU A 300 12.22 -3.48 2.06
N VAL A 301 11.82 -2.24 1.80
CA VAL A 301 12.09 -1.10 2.70
C VAL A 301 10.92 -0.92 3.67
N GLY A 302 10.54 -1.98 4.36
CA GLY A 302 9.45 -1.91 5.32
C GLY A 302 9.32 -3.17 6.16
N ASP A 303 8.54 -3.09 7.21
CA ASP A 303 8.31 -4.17 8.15
C ASP A 303 6.89 -4.75 8.09
N ALA A 304 6.03 -4.25 7.20
CA ALA A 304 4.64 -4.72 7.10
C ALA A 304 4.52 -6.24 6.85
N PRO A 305 5.30 -6.86 5.96
CA PRO A 305 5.27 -8.32 5.79
C PRO A 305 5.74 -9.09 7.03
N SER A 306 6.66 -8.54 7.82
CA SER A 306 7.23 -9.20 9.01
C SER A 306 6.26 -9.30 10.19
N VAL A 307 5.12 -8.64 10.14
CA VAL A 307 4.11 -8.59 11.21
C VAL A 307 2.74 -9.14 10.77
N LYS A 308 2.71 -9.91 9.70
CA LYS A 308 1.46 -10.45 9.13
C LYS A 308 0.64 -11.30 10.11
N GLU A 309 1.27 -11.92 11.10
CA GLU A 309 0.58 -12.67 12.15
C GLU A 309 -0.28 -11.80 13.07
N LYS A 310 -0.10 -10.48 13.02
CA LYS A 310 -0.91 -9.51 13.75
C LYS A 310 -2.15 -9.05 12.97
N TYR A 311 -2.25 -9.43 11.69
CA TYR A 311 -3.42 -9.10 10.89
C TYR A 311 -4.61 -9.95 11.29
N VAL A 312 -5.72 -9.27 11.60
CA VAL A 312 -7.02 -9.89 11.81
C VAL A 312 -7.96 -9.39 10.71
N PRO A 313 -8.37 -10.25 9.76
CA PRO A 313 -9.23 -9.84 8.67
C PRO A 313 -10.65 -9.54 9.15
N VAL A 314 -11.20 -8.40 8.74
CA VAL A 314 -12.59 -8.02 8.96
C VAL A 314 -13.31 -8.05 7.62
N TYR A 315 -14.30 -8.91 7.50
CA TYR A 315 -15.06 -9.12 6.27
C TYR A 315 -16.32 -8.28 6.24
N ASN A 316 -16.62 -7.70 5.10
CA ASN A 316 -17.91 -7.05 4.88
C ASN A 316 -19.01 -8.13 4.89
N ALA A 317 -20.04 -7.95 5.71
CA ALA A 317 -21.16 -8.89 5.81
C ALA A 317 -21.92 -9.07 4.48
N TYR A 318 -21.85 -8.08 3.57
CA TYR A 318 -22.34 -8.23 2.20
C TYR A 318 -21.50 -9.16 1.36
N ASN A 319 -20.21 -9.31 1.65
CA ASN A 319 -19.36 -10.28 0.95
C ASN A 319 -19.74 -11.72 1.30
N GLY A 320 -20.29 -11.95 2.49
CA GLY A 320 -20.93 -13.22 2.83
C GLY A 320 -22.18 -13.54 1.97
N GLN A 321 -22.71 -12.55 1.24
CA GLN A 321 -23.77 -12.80 0.26
C GLN A 321 -23.23 -13.33 -1.08
N THR A 322 -21.93 -13.26 -1.35
CA THR A 322 -21.33 -13.99 -2.45
C THR A 322 -21.52 -15.50 -2.30
N GLU A 323 -21.47 -16.05 -1.08
CA GLU A 323 -21.87 -17.43 -0.81
C GLU A 323 -23.33 -17.69 -1.20
N THR A 324 -24.22 -16.72 -0.93
CA THR A 324 -25.64 -16.84 -1.30
C THR A 324 -25.88 -16.61 -2.79
N MET A 325 -25.03 -15.83 -3.45
CA MET A 325 -25.06 -15.69 -4.91
C MET A 325 -24.43 -16.90 -5.59
N GLU A 326 -23.34 -17.43 -5.10
CA GLU A 326 -22.72 -18.67 -5.57
C GLU A 326 -23.65 -19.88 -5.41
N THR A 327 -24.47 -19.93 -4.37
CA THR A 327 -25.49 -20.98 -4.22
C THR A 327 -26.76 -20.78 -5.04
N LYS A 328 -26.93 -19.62 -5.69
CA LYS A 328 -28.09 -19.31 -6.53
C LYS A 328 -27.77 -19.32 -8.04
N TRP A 329 -26.52 -19.49 -8.40
CA TRP A 329 -26.04 -19.69 -9.77
C TRP A 329 -25.57 -21.12 -9.98
#